data_4ade4fba87fb042f82d6cc79a48a3494
#
_entry.id   4ade4fba87fb042f82d6cc79a48a3494
#
_cell.length_a   1.000
_cell.length_b   1.000
_cell.length_c   1.000
_cell.angle_alpha   90.00
_cell.angle_beta   90.00
_cell.angle_gamma   90.00
#
_symmetry.space_group_name_H-M   'P 1'
#
loop_
_entity.id
_entity.type
_entity.pdbx_description
1 polymer ?
#
loop_
_entity_poly.entity_id
_entity_poly.type
_entity_poly.pdbx_seq_one_letter_code
_entity_poly.pdbx_strand_id
1 'polypeptide(L)'
;MSDNELYSAAAKLFAAHSHDVDEAEATGWALQLWEALQQSGFSDVPVPEELGGAGGDVADAVELLRAAGAHAAPVPLAEAGLVGGWLLSSAGLALPKGVRTVLPPAAALRLDGDRLFGTVPAVPWGHRAEHLIGLVDGVVVLAPGPATQSGGPAVSRGVNLADEPRDTVVFDGVPVTARADAPDAVTEESFWERTALGHVALMAGAISAVAAMTLRYSGEREQFGRPIGRFQAVQAHLVTIHQQAAVVASALGGAVEAVQLGRGGFEIACAKMLADRAAQLVTAAAHQTHGAIGMTKEYPLHYLTRRLWAWRDEAGGHHRWADRLGAALVACGPDALYPAIQSGSEVMQ
;
A
#
# COMPACT_ATOMS: atom_id res chain seq x y z
N MET A 1 -3.38 -14.47 16.91
CA MET A 1 -3.67 -13.18 17.59
C MET A 1 -4.99 -12.68 17.05
N SER A 2 -5.87 -12.04 17.83
CA SER A 2 -7.05 -11.41 17.21
C SER A 2 -6.61 -10.19 16.39
N ASP A 3 -7.34 -9.84 15.30
CA ASP A 3 -7.01 -8.72 14.42
C ASP A 3 -6.74 -7.41 15.19
N ASN A 4 -7.43 -7.21 16.30
CA ASN A 4 -7.27 -6.05 17.17
C ASN A 4 -5.95 -6.08 17.97
N GLU A 5 -5.42 -7.25 18.34
CA GLU A 5 -4.15 -7.38 19.07
C GLU A 5 -2.96 -7.12 18.17
N LEU A 6 -2.99 -7.61 16.92
CA LEU A 6 -1.92 -7.37 15.95
C LEU A 6 -1.83 -5.88 15.57
N TYR A 7 -2.96 -5.26 15.25
CA TYR A 7 -3.02 -3.82 15.02
C TYR A 7 -2.48 -3.02 16.20
N SER A 8 -2.88 -3.37 17.42
CA SER A 8 -2.44 -2.67 18.63
C SER A 8 -0.93 -2.82 18.89
N ALA A 9 -0.37 -4.00 18.62
CA ALA A 9 1.06 -4.25 18.73
C ALA A 9 1.85 -3.44 17.69
N ALA A 10 1.39 -3.46 16.45
CA ALA A 10 1.98 -2.69 15.36
C ALA A 10 1.89 -1.17 15.63
N ALA A 11 0.74 -0.66 16.06
CA ALA A 11 0.56 0.75 16.38
C ALA A 11 1.50 1.22 17.50
N LYS A 12 1.74 0.38 18.52
CA LYS A 12 2.73 0.67 19.57
C LYS A 12 4.15 0.74 19.01
N LEU A 13 4.52 -0.17 18.11
CA LEU A 13 5.83 -0.16 17.47
C LEU A 13 6.01 1.10 16.62
N PHE A 14 5.02 1.44 15.76
CA PHE A 14 5.07 2.66 14.95
C PHE A 14 5.11 3.93 15.82
N ALA A 15 4.34 4.00 16.90
CA ALA A 15 4.35 5.13 17.81
C ALA A 15 5.71 5.31 18.52
N ALA A 16 6.38 4.20 18.88
CA ALA A 16 7.73 4.25 19.49
C ALA A 16 8.78 4.78 18.51
N HIS A 17 8.56 4.68 17.20
CA HIS A 17 9.46 5.16 16.14
C HIS A 17 8.92 6.40 15.41
N SER A 18 8.03 7.17 16.04
CA SER A 18 7.47 8.39 15.42
C SER A 18 8.54 9.42 15.07
N HIS A 19 9.61 9.52 15.87
CA HIS A 19 10.75 10.41 15.59
C HIS A 19 11.48 10.01 14.30
N ASP A 20 11.59 8.71 14.01
CA ASP A 20 12.24 8.21 12.79
C ASP A 20 11.45 8.60 11.54
N VAL A 21 10.11 8.73 11.67
CA VAL A 21 9.24 9.20 10.59
C VAL A 21 9.49 10.68 10.28
N ASP A 22 9.65 11.50 11.32
CA ASP A 22 9.95 12.93 11.16
C ASP A 22 11.34 13.15 10.54
N GLU A 23 12.37 12.39 10.97
CA GLU A 23 13.70 12.44 10.37
C GLU A 23 13.72 11.90 8.93
N ALA A 24 12.86 10.94 8.63
CA ALA A 24 12.76 10.35 7.30
C ALA A 24 12.12 11.29 6.27
N GLU A 25 11.53 12.44 6.66
CA GLU A 25 10.97 13.41 5.70
C GLU A 25 11.99 13.83 4.64
N ALA A 26 13.27 13.97 5.03
CA ALA A 26 14.33 14.35 4.12
C ALA A 26 14.91 13.20 3.28
N THR A 27 14.73 11.95 3.68
CA THR A 27 15.38 10.78 3.08
C THR A 27 14.39 9.80 2.45
N GLY A 28 13.09 9.91 2.77
CA GLY A 28 12.04 8.94 2.41
C GLY A 28 12.26 7.56 3.03
N TRP A 29 13.05 7.43 4.12
CA TRP A 29 13.45 6.15 4.68
C TRP A 29 13.66 6.18 6.20
N ALA A 30 12.89 5.38 6.94
CA ALA A 30 13.01 5.17 8.38
C ALA A 30 13.74 3.85 8.67
N LEU A 31 15.08 3.89 8.70
CA LEU A 31 15.91 2.69 8.86
C LEU A 31 15.64 1.96 10.18
N GLN A 32 15.60 2.67 11.31
CA GLN A 32 15.42 2.05 12.63
C GLN A 32 14.03 1.41 12.77
N LEU A 33 13.00 2.05 12.22
CA LEU A 33 11.67 1.48 12.13
C LEU A 33 11.67 0.20 11.28
N TRP A 34 12.36 0.22 10.12
CA TRP A 34 12.45 -0.97 9.27
C TRP A 34 13.14 -2.14 9.98
N GLU A 35 14.25 -1.89 10.65
CA GLU A 35 14.96 -2.90 11.45
C GLU A 35 14.07 -3.46 12.57
N ALA A 36 13.29 -2.63 13.26
CA ALA A 36 12.34 -3.07 14.27
C ALA A 36 11.21 -3.95 13.69
N LEU A 37 10.71 -3.61 12.49
CA LEU A 37 9.71 -4.41 11.76
C LEU A 37 10.27 -5.79 11.36
N GLN A 38 11.53 -5.84 10.93
CA GLN A 38 12.18 -7.12 10.62
C GLN A 38 12.42 -7.96 11.87
N GLN A 39 12.91 -7.36 12.96
CA GLN A 39 13.17 -8.06 14.23
C GLN A 39 11.90 -8.62 14.86
N SER A 40 10.75 -7.93 14.71
CA SER A 40 9.44 -8.40 15.19
C SER A 40 8.77 -9.42 14.25
N GLY A 41 9.32 -9.65 13.05
CA GLY A 41 8.70 -10.48 12.01
C GLY A 41 7.53 -9.80 11.29
N PHE A 42 7.22 -8.54 11.55
CA PHE A 42 6.08 -7.85 10.94
C PHE A 42 6.23 -7.63 9.44
N SER A 43 7.46 -7.52 8.94
CA SER A 43 7.73 -7.45 7.50
C SER A 43 7.42 -8.75 6.74
N ASP A 44 7.25 -9.86 7.44
CA ASP A 44 7.24 -11.21 6.90
C ASP A 44 5.94 -11.98 7.20
N VAL A 45 4.96 -11.28 7.82
CA VAL A 45 3.71 -11.88 8.32
C VAL A 45 2.96 -12.71 7.30
N PRO A 46 2.71 -12.25 6.04
CA PRO A 46 1.87 -13.02 5.11
C PRO A 46 2.65 -14.14 4.38
N VAL A 47 3.80 -14.54 4.89
CA VAL A 47 4.63 -15.60 4.28
C VAL A 47 4.68 -16.81 5.20
N PRO A 48 4.51 -18.06 4.69
CA PRO A 48 4.60 -19.28 5.47
C PRO A 48 5.94 -19.44 6.19
N GLU A 49 5.93 -20.02 7.41
CA GLU A 49 7.13 -20.20 8.23
C GLU A 49 8.19 -21.06 7.54
N GLU A 50 7.75 -22.11 6.81
CA GLU A 50 8.65 -22.99 6.05
C GLU A 50 9.40 -22.29 4.92
N LEU A 51 8.92 -21.13 4.46
CA LEU A 51 9.57 -20.28 3.47
C LEU A 51 10.29 -19.07 4.09
N GLY A 52 10.40 -19.04 5.42
CA GLY A 52 11.11 -18.00 6.15
C GLY A 52 10.26 -16.81 6.58
N GLY A 53 8.93 -16.91 6.50
CA GLY A 53 7.99 -15.92 6.97
C GLY A 53 7.57 -16.07 8.42
N ALA A 54 6.52 -15.36 8.84
CA ALA A 54 5.96 -15.40 10.18
C ALA A 54 4.61 -16.17 10.28
N GLY A 55 4.11 -16.73 9.17
CA GLY A 55 2.97 -17.66 9.15
C GLY A 55 1.59 -17.02 9.32
N GLY A 56 1.44 -15.72 9.19
CA GLY A 56 0.15 -15.03 9.17
C GLY A 56 -0.54 -15.06 7.80
N ASP A 57 -1.71 -14.48 7.73
CA ASP A 57 -2.51 -14.42 6.50
C ASP A 57 -2.61 -13.00 5.90
N VAL A 58 -3.47 -12.83 4.88
CA VAL A 58 -3.67 -11.55 4.22
C VAL A 58 -4.37 -10.53 5.15
N ALA A 59 -5.23 -10.98 6.06
CA ALA A 59 -5.90 -10.08 7.01
C ALA A 59 -4.89 -9.52 8.01
N ASP A 60 -3.99 -10.35 8.52
CA ASP A 60 -2.89 -9.93 9.39
C ASP A 60 -2.01 -8.88 8.71
N ALA A 61 -1.62 -9.11 7.46
CA ALA A 61 -0.83 -8.15 6.68
C ALA A 61 -1.57 -6.82 6.49
N VAL A 62 -2.87 -6.85 6.23
CA VAL A 62 -3.70 -5.65 6.06
C VAL A 62 -3.78 -4.86 7.37
N GLU A 63 -3.92 -5.51 8.53
CA GLU A 63 -3.92 -4.81 9.82
C GLU A 63 -2.58 -4.11 10.11
N LEU A 64 -1.45 -4.74 9.76
CA LEU A 64 -0.13 -4.10 9.85
C LEU A 64 -0.03 -2.88 8.94
N LEU A 65 -0.51 -3.00 7.70
CA LEU A 65 -0.50 -1.89 6.74
C LEU A 65 -1.44 -0.74 7.16
N ARG A 66 -2.58 -1.05 7.77
CA ARG A 66 -3.46 -0.02 8.35
C ARG A 66 -2.73 0.75 9.47
N ALA A 67 -2.02 0.05 10.34
CA ALA A 67 -1.22 0.70 11.37
C ALA A 67 -0.09 1.54 10.76
N ALA A 68 0.63 1.04 9.74
CA ALA A 68 1.66 1.78 9.03
C ALA A 68 1.12 3.06 8.37
N GLY A 69 -0.04 2.97 7.70
CA GLY A 69 -0.71 4.12 7.09
C GLY A 69 -1.14 5.17 8.11
N ALA A 70 -1.68 4.75 9.27
CA ALA A 70 -2.08 5.66 10.35
C ALA A 70 -0.90 6.45 10.94
N HIS A 71 0.30 5.89 10.89
CA HIS A 71 1.54 6.51 11.38
C HIS A 71 2.41 7.10 10.25
N ALA A 72 1.90 7.16 9.01
CA ALA A 72 2.62 7.69 7.85
C ALA A 72 4.03 7.07 7.68
N ALA A 73 4.18 5.77 7.94
CA ALA A 73 5.46 5.08 8.00
C ALA A 73 6.13 4.97 6.61
N PRO A 74 7.32 5.57 6.39
CA PRO A 74 8.02 5.57 5.11
C PRO A 74 8.89 4.32 4.94
N VAL A 75 8.26 3.16 4.82
CA VAL A 75 8.91 1.85 4.69
C VAL A 75 8.17 0.96 3.69
N PRO A 76 8.85 0.07 2.94
CA PRO A 76 8.25 -0.78 1.90
C PRO A 76 7.50 -1.99 2.47
N LEU A 77 6.62 -1.78 3.46
CA LEU A 77 5.97 -2.89 4.15
C LEU A 77 4.98 -3.64 3.24
N ALA A 78 4.23 -2.91 2.41
CA ALA A 78 3.31 -3.51 1.44
C ALA A 78 4.06 -4.31 0.37
N GLU A 79 5.13 -3.72 -0.14
CA GLU A 79 5.97 -4.28 -1.19
C GLU A 79 6.72 -5.52 -0.71
N ALA A 80 7.30 -5.46 0.47
CA ALA A 80 8.13 -6.53 1.01
C ALA A 80 7.33 -7.78 1.41
N GLY A 81 6.22 -7.58 2.13
CA GLY A 81 5.40 -8.67 2.68
C GLY A 81 4.25 -9.05 1.76
N LEU A 82 3.26 -8.15 1.62
CA LEU A 82 1.99 -8.46 0.98
C LEU A 82 2.13 -8.80 -0.51
N VAL A 83 3.03 -8.14 -1.24
CA VAL A 83 3.23 -8.36 -2.68
C VAL A 83 4.45 -9.26 -2.93
N GLY A 84 5.64 -8.88 -2.49
CA GLY A 84 6.87 -9.62 -2.75
C GLY A 84 6.91 -10.97 -2.04
N GLY A 85 6.50 -11.00 -0.77
CA GLY A 85 6.38 -12.24 -0.01
C GLY A 85 5.39 -13.21 -0.63
N TRP A 86 4.23 -12.71 -1.08
CA TRP A 86 3.25 -13.52 -1.81
C TRP A 86 3.80 -14.05 -3.14
N LEU A 87 4.48 -13.23 -3.95
CA LEU A 87 5.09 -13.71 -5.20
C LEU A 87 6.05 -14.87 -4.95
N LEU A 88 6.99 -14.70 -4.02
CA LEU A 88 7.98 -15.71 -3.71
C LEU A 88 7.33 -17.00 -3.16
N SER A 89 6.44 -16.87 -2.16
CA SER A 89 5.80 -18.02 -1.54
C SER A 89 4.90 -18.79 -2.50
N SER A 90 4.17 -18.09 -3.39
CA SER A 90 3.34 -18.73 -4.43
C SER A 90 4.17 -19.58 -5.40
N ALA A 91 5.41 -19.20 -5.66
CA ALA A 91 6.35 -19.93 -6.52
C ALA A 91 7.26 -20.89 -5.74
N GLY A 92 7.03 -21.11 -4.44
CA GLY A 92 7.82 -21.98 -3.58
C GLY A 92 9.25 -21.47 -3.32
N LEU A 93 9.50 -20.17 -3.50
CA LEU A 93 10.80 -19.56 -3.25
C LEU A 93 10.88 -19.02 -1.82
N ALA A 94 12.01 -19.28 -1.17
CA ALA A 94 12.25 -18.80 0.20
C ALA A 94 12.39 -17.27 0.25
N LEU A 95 11.95 -16.69 1.35
CA LEU A 95 12.04 -15.26 1.61
C LEU A 95 13.50 -14.88 1.97
N PRO A 96 14.16 -13.98 1.23
CA PRO A 96 15.49 -13.51 1.56
C PRO A 96 15.45 -12.57 2.77
N LYS A 97 16.51 -12.53 3.56
CA LYS A 97 16.69 -11.52 4.61
C LYS A 97 17.13 -10.18 3.99
N GLY A 98 16.87 -9.09 4.69
CA GLY A 98 17.25 -7.75 4.25
C GLY A 98 16.10 -6.96 3.63
N VAL A 99 16.44 -5.80 3.08
CA VAL A 99 15.45 -4.88 2.49
C VAL A 99 14.98 -5.42 1.13
N ARG A 100 13.69 -5.65 1.02
CA ARG A 100 13.03 -6.19 -0.18
C ARG A 100 12.05 -5.20 -0.74
N THR A 101 11.95 -5.16 -2.06
CA THR A 101 10.88 -4.45 -2.76
C THR A 101 10.49 -5.19 -4.04
N VAL A 102 9.43 -4.74 -4.68
CA VAL A 102 8.93 -5.35 -5.90
C VAL A 102 9.24 -4.52 -7.14
N LEU A 103 9.38 -5.21 -8.25
CA LEU A 103 9.44 -4.61 -9.58
C LEU A 103 8.01 -4.54 -10.13
N PRO A 104 7.42 -3.34 -10.28
CA PRO A 104 6.15 -3.21 -10.99
C PRO A 104 6.27 -3.82 -12.40
N PRO A 105 5.23 -4.54 -12.88
CA PRO A 105 5.22 -5.07 -14.23
C PRO A 105 5.53 -3.99 -15.26
N ALA A 106 6.53 -4.23 -16.11
CA ALA A 106 7.01 -3.28 -17.10
C ALA A 106 7.31 -3.99 -18.41
N ALA A 107 6.69 -3.56 -19.49
CA ALA A 107 6.84 -4.15 -20.82
C ALA A 107 8.30 -4.13 -21.35
N ALA A 108 9.15 -3.26 -20.81
CA ALA A 108 10.56 -3.17 -21.17
C ALA A 108 11.46 -4.14 -20.39
N LEU A 109 10.95 -4.83 -19.36
CA LEU A 109 11.71 -5.80 -18.60
C LEU A 109 11.53 -7.20 -19.20
N ARG A 110 12.64 -7.90 -19.45
CA ARG A 110 12.64 -9.27 -19.97
C ARG A 110 13.65 -10.13 -19.24
N LEU A 111 13.38 -11.43 -19.20
CA LEU A 111 14.28 -12.45 -18.68
C LEU A 111 14.91 -13.21 -19.87
N ASP A 112 16.24 -13.23 -19.95
CA ASP A 112 16.99 -13.97 -20.96
C ASP A 112 17.94 -14.96 -20.27
N GLY A 113 17.59 -16.23 -20.31
CA GLY A 113 18.22 -17.25 -19.46
C GLY A 113 18.02 -16.92 -17.98
N ASP A 114 19.10 -16.68 -17.25
CA ASP A 114 19.11 -16.28 -15.84
C ASP A 114 19.50 -14.82 -15.65
N ARG A 115 19.26 -13.96 -16.66
CA ARG A 115 19.64 -12.55 -16.62
C ARG A 115 18.48 -11.63 -16.97
N LEU A 116 18.36 -10.55 -16.22
CA LEU A 116 17.39 -9.47 -16.46
C LEU A 116 17.99 -8.38 -17.34
N PHE A 117 17.19 -7.92 -18.30
CA PHE A 117 17.47 -6.78 -19.16
C PHE A 117 16.27 -5.87 -19.26
N GLY A 118 16.51 -4.57 -19.28
CA GLY A 118 15.48 -3.58 -19.48
C GLY A 118 15.41 -2.53 -18.38
N THR A 119 14.34 -1.75 -18.38
CA THR A 119 14.16 -0.63 -17.46
C THR A 119 12.79 -0.74 -16.79
N VAL A 120 12.78 -0.59 -15.47
CA VAL A 120 11.56 -0.57 -14.64
C VAL A 120 11.46 0.79 -13.97
N PRO A 121 10.46 1.61 -14.32
CA PRO A 121 10.22 2.89 -13.67
C PRO A 121 9.44 2.71 -12.36
N ALA A 122 9.49 3.71 -11.51
CA ALA A 122 8.71 3.83 -10.28
C ALA A 122 8.82 2.64 -9.31
N VAL A 123 10.01 2.03 -9.22
CA VAL A 123 10.29 0.97 -8.25
C VAL A 123 10.28 1.56 -6.84
N PRO A 124 9.37 1.12 -5.95
CA PRO A 124 9.32 1.61 -4.58
C PRO A 124 10.62 1.30 -3.83
N TRP A 125 11.22 2.29 -3.19
CA TRP A 125 12.49 2.15 -2.43
C TRP A 125 13.61 1.38 -3.16
N GLY A 126 13.63 1.42 -4.50
CA GLY A 126 14.56 0.63 -5.32
C GLY A 126 16.02 0.79 -4.89
N HIS A 127 16.48 2.01 -4.65
CA HIS A 127 17.87 2.28 -4.24
C HIS A 127 18.25 1.77 -2.84
N ARG A 128 17.26 1.42 -2.02
CA ARG A 128 17.45 0.85 -0.67
C ARG A 128 17.38 -0.67 -0.67
N ALA A 129 16.85 -1.26 -1.74
CA ALA A 129 16.62 -2.69 -1.80
C ALA A 129 17.94 -3.48 -1.91
N GLU A 130 18.06 -4.50 -1.09
CA GLU A 130 19.03 -5.57 -1.23
C GLU A 130 18.49 -6.64 -2.20
N HIS A 131 17.17 -6.78 -2.26
CA HIS A 131 16.49 -7.76 -3.10
C HIS A 131 15.34 -7.13 -3.88
N LEU A 132 15.29 -7.43 -5.17
CA LEU A 132 14.21 -7.04 -6.08
C LEU A 132 13.43 -8.29 -6.48
N ILE A 133 12.11 -8.25 -6.31
CA ILE A 133 11.21 -9.36 -6.59
C ILE A 133 10.29 -8.94 -7.74
N GLY A 134 10.15 -9.76 -8.77
CA GLY A 134 9.31 -9.43 -9.92
C GLY A 134 8.63 -10.63 -10.53
N LEU A 135 7.59 -10.36 -11.31
CA LEU A 135 6.97 -11.29 -12.24
C LEU A 135 7.36 -10.87 -13.66
N VAL A 136 8.13 -11.70 -14.35
CA VAL A 136 8.69 -11.40 -15.68
C VAL A 136 8.46 -12.59 -16.59
N ASP A 137 7.74 -12.39 -17.70
CA ASP A 137 7.48 -13.45 -18.69
C ASP A 137 6.88 -14.73 -18.09
N GLY A 138 6.01 -14.61 -17.07
CA GLY A 138 5.40 -15.75 -16.36
C GLY A 138 6.32 -16.44 -15.35
N VAL A 139 7.47 -15.84 -15.04
CA VAL A 139 8.44 -16.36 -14.07
C VAL A 139 8.53 -15.39 -12.88
N VAL A 140 8.46 -15.92 -11.67
CA VAL A 140 8.80 -15.17 -10.45
C VAL A 140 10.30 -15.15 -10.30
N VAL A 141 10.88 -13.96 -10.22
CA VAL A 141 12.32 -13.76 -10.14
C VAL A 141 12.70 -13.05 -8.84
N LEU A 142 13.83 -13.44 -8.28
CA LEU A 142 14.54 -12.77 -7.20
C LEU A 142 15.89 -12.31 -7.75
N ALA A 143 16.14 -11.00 -7.73
CA ALA A 143 17.38 -10.41 -8.22
C ALA A 143 18.08 -9.58 -7.12
N PRO A 144 19.41 -9.39 -7.20
CA PRO A 144 20.11 -8.49 -6.32
C PRO A 144 19.64 -7.05 -6.55
N GLY A 145 19.45 -6.31 -5.48
CA GLY A 145 19.12 -4.89 -5.52
C GLY A 145 20.35 -3.99 -5.60
N PRO A 146 20.16 -2.68 -5.85
CA PRO A 146 21.27 -1.71 -5.92
C PRO A 146 22.05 -1.54 -4.61
N ALA A 147 21.45 -1.86 -3.47
CA ALA A 147 22.11 -1.78 -2.16
C ALA A 147 23.11 -2.93 -1.90
N THR A 148 23.15 -3.95 -2.77
CA THR A 148 24.17 -5.01 -2.70
C THR A 148 25.54 -4.50 -3.14
N GLN A 149 26.63 -5.05 -2.56
CA GLN A 149 27.99 -4.54 -2.77
C GLN A 149 28.55 -4.78 -4.19
N SER A 150 27.97 -5.67 -5.00
CA SER A 150 28.40 -5.92 -6.37
C SER A 150 27.33 -6.59 -7.22
N GLY A 151 27.27 -6.23 -8.51
CA GLY A 151 26.45 -6.91 -9.51
C GLY A 151 24.95 -6.55 -9.54
N GLY A 152 24.52 -5.57 -8.75
CA GLY A 152 23.16 -5.05 -8.79
C GLY A 152 22.90 -4.14 -10.00
N PRO A 153 21.61 -3.85 -10.29
CA PRO A 153 21.22 -2.95 -11.36
C PRO A 153 21.60 -1.50 -11.09
N ALA A 154 21.66 -0.70 -12.16
CA ALA A 154 21.82 0.75 -12.05
C ALA A 154 20.49 1.37 -11.58
N VAL A 155 20.58 2.45 -10.80
CA VAL A 155 19.40 3.15 -10.26
C VAL A 155 19.47 4.65 -10.49
N SER A 156 18.36 5.24 -10.91
CA SER A 156 18.13 6.67 -10.94
C SER A 156 17.01 7.00 -9.94
N ARG A 157 17.31 7.91 -9.01
CA ARG A 157 16.38 8.25 -7.93
C ARG A 157 15.19 9.05 -8.44
N GLY A 158 14.01 8.69 -7.95
CA GLY A 158 12.78 9.40 -8.10
C GLY A 158 11.98 9.38 -6.79
N VAL A 159 10.98 10.23 -6.68
CA VAL A 159 10.09 10.28 -5.52
C VAL A 159 8.66 10.52 -5.96
N ASN A 160 7.70 10.09 -5.14
CA ASN A 160 6.29 10.45 -5.29
C ASN A 160 5.98 11.80 -4.59
N LEU A 161 4.70 12.18 -4.56
CA LEU A 161 4.25 13.44 -3.93
C LEU A 161 4.52 13.49 -2.40
N ALA A 162 4.68 12.34 -1.76
CA ALA A 162 4.99 12.22 -0.33
C ALA A 162 6.50 12.10 -0.04
N ASP A 163 7.36 12.34 -1.04
CA ASP A 163 8.81 12.14 -1.01
C ASP A 163 9.24 10.68 -0.74
N GLU A 164 8.31 9.72 -0.91
CA GLU A 164 8.67 8.31 -0.84
C GLU A 164 9.42 7.90 -2.12
N PRO A 165 10.51 7.13 -2.02
CA PRO A 165 11.29 6.70 -3.17
C PRO A 165 10.47 5.92 -4.21
N ARG A 166 10.59 6.34 -5.47
CA ARG A 166 10.02 5.70 -6.67
C ARG A 166 11.06 5.78 -7.78
N ASP A 167 12.01 4.84 -7.70
CA ASP A 167 13.23 4.88 -8.49
C ASP A 167 13.03 4.26 -9.88
N THR A 168 13.86 4.66 -10.83
CA THR A 168 14.01 3.93 -12.09
C THR A 168 15.19 2.98 -11.99
N VAL A 169 14.95 1.68 -12.19
CA VAL A 169 15.95 0.63 -12.11
C VAL A 169 16.25 0.10 -13.51
N VAL A 170 17.53 0.03 -13.86
CA VAL A 170 18.01 -0.41 -15.18
C VAL A 170 18.82 -1.69 -15.04
N PHE A 171 18.38 -2.73 -15.73
CA PHE A 171 19.02 -4.03 -15.78
C PHE A 171 19.79 -4.18 -17.11
N ASP A 172 21.07 -4.48 -17.01
CA ASP A 172 21.94 -4.79 -18.15
C ASP A 172 22.65 -6.12 -17.88
N GLY A 173 21.92 -7.20 -18.07
CA GLY A 173 22.44 -8.55 -17.84
C GLY A 173 22.62 -8.90 -16.36
N VAL A 174 21.79 -8.33 -15.47
CA VAL A 174 21.84 -8.62 -14.02
C VAL A 174 21.39 -10.06 -13.76
N PRO A 175 22.21 -10.91 -13.14
CA PRO A 175 21.83 -12.29 -12.87
C PRO A 175 20.73 -12.34 -11.78
N VAL A 176 19.74 -13.22 -11.97
CA VAL A 176 18.78 -13.55 -10.90
C VAL A 176 19.42 -14.51 -9.90
N THR A 177 19.08 -14.34 -8.63
CA THR A 177 19.59 -15.22 -7.55
C THR A 177 18.71 -16.45 -7.35
N ALA A 178 17.41 -16.32 -7.67
CA ALA A 178 16.45 -17.43 -7.70
C ALA A 178 15.34 -17.11 -8.71
N ARG A 179 14.73 -18.16 -9.26
CA ARG A 179 13.54 -18.06 -10.10
C ARG A 179 12.72 -19.33 -10.07
N ALA A 180 11.44 -19.22 -10.32
CA ALA A 180 10.52 -20.34 -10.52
C ALA A 180 9.36 -19.90 -11.42
N ASP A 181 8.79 -20.86 -12.16
CA ASP A 181 7.59 -20.59 -12.96
C ASP A 181 6.45 -20.14 -12.04
N ALA A 182 5.75 -19.10 -12.45
CA ALA A 182 4.61 -18.59 -11.72
C ALA A 182 3.43 -19.59 -11.84
N PRO A 183 2.73 -19.92 -10.75
CA PRO A 183 1.46 -20.63 -10.86
C PRO A 183 0.45 -19.84 -11.70
N ASP A 184 -0.52 -20.53 -12.33
CA ASP A 184 -1.52 -19.90 -13.22
C ASP A 184 -2.29 -18.74 -12.56
N ALA A 185 -2.50 -18.79 -11.25
CA ALA A 185 -3.16 -17.72 -10.50
C ALA A 185 -2.27 -16.48 -10.26
N VAL A 186 -0.97 -16.58 -10.52
CA VAL A 186 0.00 -15.49 -10.35
C VAL A 186 0.23 -14.82 -11.69
N THR A 187 -0.52 -13.76 -11.93
CA THR A 187 -0.53 -12.99 -13.17
C THR A 187 -0.13 -11.54 -12.90
N GLU A 188 0.11 -10.78 -13.96
CA GLU A 188 0.29 -9.33 -13.84
C GLU A 188 -0.94 -8.65 -13.19
N GLU A 189 -2.14 -9.15 -13.49
CA GLU A 189 -3.36 -8.61 -12.91
C GLU A 189 -3.45 -8.89 -11.41
N SER A 190 -3.16 -10.12 -10.95
CA SER A 190 -3.14 -10.45 -9.52
C SER A 190 -2.02 -9.71 -8.76
N PHE A 191 -0.91 -9.36 -9.42
CA PHE A 191 0.10 -8.46 -8.89
C PHE A 191 -0.49 -7.07 -8.59
N TRP A 192 -1.21 -6.48 -9.56
CA TRP A 192 -1.84 -5.17 -9.39
C TRP A 192 -2.95 -5.20 -8.35
N GLU A 193 -3.73 -6.27 -8.27
CA GLU A 193 -4.74 -6.47 -7.22
C GLU A 193 -4.11 -6.46 -5.83
N ARG A 194 -3.04 -7.22 -5.63
CA ARG A 194 -2.31 -7.24 -4.35
C ARG A 194 -1.72 -5.88 -4.00
N THR A 195 -1.14 -5.20 -4.98
CA THR A 195 -0.60 -3.85 -4.80
C THR A 195 -1.71 -2.87 -4.42
N ALA A 196 -2.86 -2.93 -5.09
CA ALA A 196 -4.01 -2.08 -4.77
C ALA A 196 -4.55 -2.35 -3.37
N LEU A 197 -4.68 -3.62 -2.97
CA LEU A 197 -5.12 -4.00 -1.61
C LEU A 197 -4.19 -3.39 -0.55
N GLY A 198 -2.88 -3.47 -0.75
CA GLY A 198 -1.89 -2.84 0.14
C GLY A 198 -2.06 -1.33 0.25
N HIS A 199 -2.26 -0.65 -0.88
CA HIS A 199 -2.50 0.79 -0.88
C HIS A 199 -3.83 1.16 -0.21
N VAL A 200 -4.90 0.39 -0.42
CA VAL A 200 -6.18 0.62 0.28
C VAL A 200 -6.02 0.47 1.79
N ALA A 201 -5.24 -0.51 2.25
CA ALA A 201 -4.97 -0.70 3.68
C ALA A 201 -4.20 0.50 4.28
N LEU A 202 -3.13 0.96 3.61
CA LEU A 202 -2.39 2.17 3.99
C LEU A 202 -3.30 3.41 4.02
N MET A 203 -4.12 3.60 2.98
CA MET A 203 -5.06 4.72 2.87
C MET A 203 -6.14 4.67 3.96
N ALA A 204 -6.69 3.49 4.28
CA ALA A 204 -7.67 3.33 5.35
C ALA A 204 -7.09 3.75 6.71
N GLY A 205 -5.85 3.37 7.00
CA GLY A 205 -5.13 3.81 8.18
C GLY A 205 -4.92 5.32 8.23
N ALA A 206 -4.41 5.90 7.15
CA ALA A 206 -4.17 7.35 7.05
C ALA A 206 -5.47 8.15 7.18
N ILE A 207 -6.57 7.73 6.53
CA ILE A 207 -7.89 8.36 6.63
C ILE A 207 -8.40 8.32 8.07
N SER A 208 -8.25 7.18 8.75
CA SER A 208 -8.64 7.03 10.15
C SER A 208 -7.85 7.98 11.07
N ALA A 209 -6.54 8.10 10.84
CA ALA A 209 -5.68 9.02 11.60
C ALA A 209 -6.05 10.49 11.34
N VAL A 210 -6.32 10.87 10.07
CA VAL A 210 -6.82 12.21 9.73
C VAL A 210 -8.15 12.51 10.41
N ALA A 211 -9.06 11.53 10.45
CA ALA A 211 -10.36 11.68 11.14
C ALA A 211 -10.17 11.96 12.64
N ALA A 212 -9.35 11.15 13.32
CA ALA A 212 -9.06 11.33 14.74
C ALA A 212 -8.35 12.66 15.03
N MET A 213 -7.36 13.03 14.21
CA MET A 213 -6.61 14.29 14.34
C MET A 213 -7.52 15.51 14.15
N THR A 214 -8.39 15.48 13.14
CA THR A 214 -9.29 16.60 12.82
C THR A 214 -10.37 16.76 13.89
N LEU A 215 -10.90 15.64 14.40
CA LEU A 215 -11.87 15.66 15.49
C LEU A 215 -11.27 16.28 16.76
N ARG A 216 -10.06 15.84 17.14
CA ARG A 216 -9.34 16.39 18.31
C ARG A 216 -9.09 17.89 18.14
N TYR A 217 -8.49 18.30 17.02
CA TYR A 217 -8.22 19.70 16.74
C TYR A 217 -9.47 20.58 16.83
N SER A 218 -10.60 20.12 16.26
CA SER A 218 -11.85 20.86 16.27
C SER A 218 -12.47 21.01 17.67
N GLY A 219 -12.15 20.07 18.59
CA GLY A 219 -12.55 20.12 19.99
C GLY A 219 -11.68 21.04 20.86
N GLU A 220 -10.39 21.18 20.49
CA GLU A 220 -9.39 21.97 21.23
C GLU A 220 -9.30 23.42 20.75
N ARG A 221 -9.47 23.66 19.44
CA ARG A 221 -9.35 25.00 18.85
C ARG A 221 -10.59 25.84 19.14
N GLU A 222 -10.41 26.95 19.82
CA GLU A 222 -11.51 27.89 20.12
C GLU A 222 -11.49 29.12 19.20
N GLN A 223 -12.66 29.52 18.74
CA GLN A 223 -12.96 30.78 18.06
C GLN A 223 -14.37 31.26 18.44
N PHE A 224 -14.57 32.57 18.51
CA PHE A 224 -15.85 33.16 18.90
C PHE A 224 -16.39 32.62 20.25
N GLY A 225 -15.47 32.36 21.20
CA GLY A 225 -15.77 31.94 22.56
C GLY A 225 -16.19 30.48 22.74
N ARG A 226 -15.94 29.60 21.74
CA ARG A 226 -16.25 28.16 21.84
C ARG A 226 -15.39 27.32 20.91
N PRO A 227 -15.25 25.99 21.15
CA PRO A 227 -14.61 25.07 20.23
C PRO A 227 -15.20 25.14 18.82
N ILE A 228 -14.32 25.10 17.79
CA ILE A 228 -14.77 25.23 16.41
C ILE A 228 -15.67 24.06 15.96
N GLY A 229 -15.51 22.86 16.55
CA GLY A 229 -16.38 21.71 16.30
C GLY A 229 -17.84 21.91 16.67
N ARG A 230 -18.20 23.03 17.34
CA ARG A 230 -19.60 23.42 17.63
C ARG A 230 -20.24 24.23 16.50
N PHE A 231 -19.52 24.58 15.44
CA PHE A 231 -20.07 25.28 14.27
C PHE A 231 -20.54 24.28 13.22
N GLN A 232 -21.74 24.47 12.68
CA GLN A 232 -22.35 23.55 11.69
C GLN A 232 -21.48 23.31 10.46
N ALA A 233 -20.78 24.35 9.97
CA ALA A 233 -19.88 24.20 8.84
C ALA A 233 -18.72 23.23 9.15
N VAL A 234 -18.14 23.29 10.35
CA VAL A 234 -17.09 22.38 10.80
C VAL A 234 -17.65 20.97 11.00
N GLN A 235 -18.85 20.85 11.60
CA GLN A 235 -19.52 19.56 11.76
C GLN A 235 -19.77 18.86 10.43
N ALA A 236 -20.13 19.60 9.37
CA ALA A 236 -20.28 19.03 8.03
C ALA A 236 -18.96 18.42 7.51
N HIS A 237 -17.82 19.08 7.73
CA HIS A 237 -16.51 18.52 7.38
C HIS A 237 -16.17 17.26 8.19
N LEU A 238 -16.42 17.28 9.51
CA LEU A 238 -16.19 16.12 10.37
C LEU A 238 -17.05 14.92 9.93
N VAL A 239 -18.33 15.16 9.61
CA VAL A 239 -19.24 14.11 9.10
C VAL A 239 -18.69 13.54 7.79
N THR A 240 -18.27 14.39 6.84
CA THR A 240 -17.68 13.93 5.58
C THR A 240 -16.47 13.02 5.83
N ILE A 241 -15.53 13.43 6.69
CA ILE A 241 -14.31 12.65 6.98
C ILE A 241 -14.69 11.29 7.59
N HIS A 242 -15.56 11.27 8.62
CA HIS A 242 -15.93 10.03 9.30
C HIS A 242 -16.75 9.08 8.41
N GLN A 243 -17.63 9.62 7.55
CA GLN A 243 -18.34 8.81 6.55
C GLN A 243 -17.37 8.14 5.58
N GLN A 244 -16.39 8.89 5.04
CA GLN A 244 -15.40 8.32 4.14
C GLN A 244 -14.53 7.27 4.84
N ALA A 245 -14.14 7.50 6.10
CA ALA A 245 -13.40 6.52 6.89
C ALA A 245 -14.18 5.20 7.05
N ALA A 246 -15.47 5.28 7.35
CA ALA A 246 -16.33 4.11 7.48
C ALA A 246 -16.52 3.37 6.15
N VAL A 247 -16.73 4.10 5.05
CA VAL A 247 -16.88 3.51 3.71
C VAL A 247 -15.62 2.75 3.30
N VAL A 248 -14.44 3.36 3.45
CA VAL A 248 -13.17 2.71 3.06
C VAL A 248 -12.87 1.52 3.96
N ALA A 249 -13.11 1.62 5.28
CA ALA A 249 -12.91 0.49 6.19
C ALA A 249 -13.81 -0.71 5.85
N SER A 250 -15.09 -0.46 5.54
CA SER A 250 -16.02 -1.51 5.13
C SER A 250 -15.62 -2.16 3.80
N ALA A 251 -15.24 -1.34 2.80
CA ALA A 251 -14.81 -1.85 1.50
C ALA A 251 -13.52 -2.67 1.62
N LEU A 252 -12.56 -2.23 2.44
CA LEU A 252 -11.34 -2.99 2.73
C LEU A 252 -11.66 -4.34 3.38
N GLY A 253 -12.56 -4.36 4.38
CA GLY A 253 -12.99 -5.61 5.02
C GLY A 253 -13.58 -6.61 4.02
N GLY A 254 -14.47 -6.15 3.14
CA GLY A 254 -15.02 -6.99 2.07
C GLY A 254 -13.97 -7.50 1.08
N ALA A 255 -12.98 -6.67 0.74
CA ALA A 255 -11.88 -7.08 -0.14
C ALA A 255 -10.97 -8.14 0.52
N VAL A 256 -10.67 -8.00 1.80
CA VAL A 256 -9.89 -9.00 2.57
C VAL A 256 -10.62 -10.33 2.62
N GLU A 257 -11.91 -10.33 2.99
CA GLU A 257 -12.74 -11.54 3.03
C GLU A 257 -12.78 -12.24 1.65
N ALA A 258 -12.97 -11.48 0.58
CA ALA A 258 -12.99 -12.05 -0.77
C ALA A 258 -11.64 -12.68 -1.15
N VAL A 259 -10.52 -12.05 -0.81
CA VAL A 259 -9.18 -12.60 -1.07
C VAL A 259 -8.94 -13.89 -0.26
N GLN A 260 -9.39 -13.97 1.00
CA GLN A 260 -9.30 -15.19 1.81
C GLN A 260 -10.13 -16.35 1.22
N LEU A 261 -11.19 -16.02 0.49
CA LEU A 261 -12.02 -16.99 -0.25
C LEU A 261 -11.44 -17.35 -1.64
N GLY A 262 -10.22 -16.91 -1.96
CA GLY A 262 -9.56 -17.19 -3.24
C GLY A 262 -10.08 -16.38 -4.44
N ARG A 263 -10.73 -15.24 -4.17
CA ARG A 263 -11.29 -14.30 -5.15
C ARG A 263 -10.94 -12.88 -4.70
N GLY A 264 -11.51 -11.83 -5.28
CA GLY A 264 -11.32 -10.48 -4.72
C GLY A 264 -11.07 -9.38 -5.73
N GLY A 265 -10.94 -9.70 -7.01
CA GLY A 265 -10.66 -8.70 -8.04
C GLY A 265 -11.70 -7.58 -8.12
N PHE A 266 -12.99 -7.91 -7.98
CA PHE A 266 -14.08 -6.92 -7.94
C PHE A 266 -14.05 -6.09 -6.66
N GLU A 267 -13.94 -6.72 -5.51
CA GLU A 267 -13.95 -6.07 -4.19
C GLU A 267 -12.73 -5.17 -4.01
N ILE A 268 -11.55 -5.61 -4.46
CA ILE A 268 -10.32 -4.78 -4.44
C ILE A 268 -10.49 -3.56 -5.34
N ALA A 269 -11.01 -3.73 -6.56
CA ALA A 269 -11.25 -2.63 -7.48
C ALA A 269 -12.24 -1.60 -6.89
N CYS A 270 -13.36 -2.07 -6.31
CA CYS A 270 -14.30 -1.21 -5.60
C CYS A 270 -13.64 -0.48 -4.42
N ALA A 271 -12.89 -1.20 -3.59
CA ALA A 271 -12.22 -0.63 -2.43
C ALA A 271 -11.18 0.43 -2.83
N LYS A 272 -10.39 0.18 -3.90
CA LYS A 272 -9.41 1.16 -4.41
C LYS A 272 -10.10 2.41 -4.93
N MET A 273 -11.16 2.29 -5.73
CA MET A 273 -11.91 3.44 -6.23
C MET A 273 -12.54 4.28 -5.09
N LEU A 274 -13.08 3.61 -4.07
CA LEU A 274 -13.65 4.29 -2.90
C LEU A 274 -12.58 5.00 -2.08
N ALA A 275 -11.41 4.37 -1.87
CA ALA A 275 -10.28 4.97 -1.18
C ALA A 275 -9.71 6.17 -1.95
N ASP A 276 -9.59 6.08 -3.28
CA ASP A 276 -9.11 7.16 -4.14
C ASP A 276 -10.03 8.39 -4.08
N ARG A 277 -11.33 8.16 -4.07
CA ARG A 277 -12.31 9.23 -3.89
C ARG A 277 -12.26 9.80 -2.47
N ALA A 278 -12.16 8.95 -1.46
CA ALA A 278 -12.06 9.35 -0.07
C ALA A 278 -10.82 10.22 0.20
N ALA A 279 -9.67 9.92 -0.40
CA ALA A 279 -8.45 10.71 -0.28
C ALA A 279 -8.68 12.19 -0.61
N GLN A 280 -9.39 12.47 -1.70
CA GLN A 280 -9.72 13.85 -2.11
C GLN A 280 -10.66 14.54 -1.11
N LEU A 281 -11.75 13.86 -0.72
CA LEU A 281 -12.79 14.44 0.15
C LEU A 281 -12.26 14.67 1.56
N VAL A 282 -11.53 13.69 2.11
CA VAL A 282 -10.96 13.75 3.46
C VAL A 282 -9.89 14.82 3.55
N THR A 283 -8.98 14.88 2.58
CA THR A 283 -7.92 15.88 2.55
C THR A 283 -8.50 17.29 2.50
N ALA A 284 -9.44 17.56 1.58
CA ALA A 284 -10.07 18.87 1.46
C ALA A 284 -10.80 19.28 2.76
N ALA A 285 -11.60 18.39 3.35
CA ALA A 285 -12.34 18.67 4.58
C ALA A 285 -11.42 18.87 5.78
N ALA A 286 -10.35 18.07 5.91
CA ALA A 286 -9.37 18.19 6.99
C ALA A 286 -8.60 19.52 6.92
N HIS A 287 -8.05 19.86 5.76
CA HIS A 287 -7.33 21.13 5.57
C HIS A 287 -8.26 22.35 5.79
N GLN A 288 -9.51 22.29 5.32
CA GLN A 288 -10.48 23.34 5.57
C GLN A 288 -10.78 23.50 7.07
N THR A 289 -10.86 22.40 7.81
CA THR A 289 -11.12 22.44 9.28
C THR A 289 -9.92 22.98 10.06
N HIS A 290 -8.70 22.62 9.70
CA HIS A 290 -7.48 23.09 10.36
C HIS A 290 -7.13 24.54 9.97
N GLY A 291 -7.53 24.99 8.79
CA GLY A 291 -7.17 26.31 8.28
C GLY A 291 -5.66 26.45 8.04
N ALA A 292 -5.12 27.63 8.36
CA ALA A 292 -3.72 27.95 8.05
C ALA A 292 -2.70 26.96 8.67
N ILE A 293 -2.92 26.48 9.88
CA ILE A 293 -1.99 25.56 10.55
C ILE A 293 -1.89 24.22 9.82
N GLY A 294 -2.98 23.74 9.23
CA GLY A 294 -2.99 22.50 8.45
C GLY A 294 -2.13 22.56 7.18
N MET A 295 -1.75 23.76 6.75
CA MET A 295 -0.88 24.00 5.59
C MET A 295 0.60 24.18 5.96
N THR A 296 0.94 24.13 7.26
CA THR A 296 2.31 24.31 7.74
C THR A 296 2.98 22.96 8.00
N LYS A 297 4.32 22.94 7.96
CA LYS A 297 5.11 21.76 8.32
C LYS A 297 5.14 21.49 9.83
N GLU A 298 4.76 22.45 10.64
CA GLU A 298 4.72 22.33 12.12
C GLU A 298 3.57 21.41 12.58
N TYR A 299 2.53 21.24 11.76
CA TYR A 299 1.41 20.39 12.09
C TYR A 299 1.42 19.11 11.24
N PRO A 300 1.34 17.90 11.85
CA PRO A 300 1.65 16.64 11.16
C PRO A 300 0.59 16.17 10.15
N LEU A 301 -0.46 16.96 9.88
CA LEU A 301 -1.51 16.63 8.91
C LEU A 301 -0.95 16.36 7.51
N HIS A 302 0.08 17.11 7.12
CA HIS A 302 0.67 17.00 5.78
C HIS A 302 1.34 15.63 5.52
N TYR A 303 1.86 14.95 6.54
CA TYR A 303 2.43 13.61 6.38
C TYR A 303 1.39 12.60 5.87
N LEU A 304 0.17 12.70 6.38
CA LEU A 304 -0.95 11.83 6.00
C LEU A 304 -1.57 12.26 4.66
N THR A 305 -1.82 13.56 4.50
CA THR A 305 -2.53 14.04 3.30
C THR A 305 -1.71 13.95 2.03
N ARG A 306 -0.38 14.17 2.09
CA ARG A 306 0.53 13.97 0.95
C ARG A 306 0.57 12.49 0.53
N ARG A 307 0.61 11.56 1.49
CA ARG A 307 0.54 10.12 1.23
C ARG A 307 -0.78 9.70 0.63
N LEU A 308 -1.90 10.21 1.13
CA LEU A 308 -3.21 9.94 0.53
C LEU A 308 -3.27 10.35 -0.94
N TRP A 309 -2.68 11.50 -1.31
CA TRP A 309 -2.59 11.93 -2.70
C TRP A 309 -1.62 11.07 -3.52
N ALA A 310 -0.47 10.69 -2.98
CA ALA A 310 0.50 9.83 -3.64
C ALA A 310 -0.09 8.43 -3.90
N TRP A 311 -0.60 7.78 -2.87
CA TRP A 311 -1.14 6.42 -2.94
C TRP A 311 -2.44 6.31 -3.76
N ARG A 312 -3.20 7.41 -3.87
CA ARG A 312 -4.34 7.51 -4.77
C ARG A 312 -3.95 7.25 -6.23
N ASP A 313 -2.85 7.83 -6.68
CA ASP A 313 -2.43 7.77 -8.07
C ASP A 313 -1.53 6.54 -8.36
N GLU A 314 -1.12 5.82 -7.32
CA GLU A 314 -0.35 4.58 -7.41
C GLU A 314 -1.24 3.33 -7.53
N ALA A 315 -0.62 2.16 -7.70
CA ALA A 315 -1.32 0.88 -7.91
C ALA A 315 -2.35 0.90 -9.06
N GLY A 316 -2.00 1.57 -10.17
CA GLY A 316 -2.85 1.72 -11.35
C GLY A 316 -3.78 2.92 -11.33
N GLY A 317 -3.96 3.59 -10.17
CA GLY A 317 -4.82 4.75 -10.02
C GLY A 317 -6.31 4.49 -10.30
N HIS A 318 -7.14 5.52 -10.14
CA HIS A 318 -8.59 5.41 -10.26
C HIS A 318 -9.07 4.89 -11.63
N HIS A 319 -8.44 5.33 -12.73
CA HIS A 319 -8.90 5.00 -14.08
C HIS A 319 -8.77 3.51 -14.41
N ARG A 320 -7.64 2.88 -14.06
CA ARG A 320 -7.46 1.44 -14.29
C ARG A 320 -8.60 0.61 -13.69
N TRP A 321 -8.95 0.91 -12.45
CA TRP A 321 -9.96 0.15 -11.71
C TRP A 321 -11.38 0.47 -12.18
N ALA A 322 -11.65 1.73 -12.54
CA ALA A 322 -12.93 2.14 -13.12
C ALA A 322 -13.17 1.48 -14.48
N ASP A 323 -12.17 1.47 -15.36
CA ASP A 323 -12.25 0.86 -16.67
C ASP A 323 -12.46 -0.65 -16.56
N ARG A 324 -11.74 -1.30 -15.65
CA ARG A 324 -11.88 -2.73 -15.39
C ARG A 324 -13.27 -3.10 -14.89
N LEU A 325 -13.77 -2.41 -13.87
CA LEU A 325 -15.13 -2.63 -13.35
C LEU A 325 -16.18 -2.36 -14.43
N GLY A 326 -16.04 -1.26 -15.15
CA GLY A 326 -16.94 -0.90 -16.23
C GLY A 326 -16.98 -1.96 -17.32
N ALA A 327 -15.83 -2.46 -17.77
CA ALA A 327 -15.75 -3.52 -18.77
C ALA A 327 -16.42 -4.82 -18.30
N ALA A 328 -16.16 -5.24 -17.06
CA ALA A 328 -16.76 -6.44 -16.49
C ALA A 328 -18.28 -6.32 -16.38
N LEU A 329 -18.80 -5.18 -15.88
CA LEU A 329 -20.23 -4.93 -15.75
C LEU A 329 -20.93 -4.87 -17.13
N VAL A 330 -20.30 -4.27 -18.14
CA VAL A 330 -20.83 -4.24 -19.51
C VAL A 330 -20.87 -5.64 -20.12
N ALA A 331 -19.88 -6.48 -19.85
CA ALA A 331 -19.84 -7.85 -20.35
C ALA A 331 -20.98 -8.73 -19.79
N CYS A 332 -21.47 -8.45 -18.59
CA CYS A 332 -22.60 -9.16 -17.98
C CYS A 332 -23.95 -8.89 -18.70
N GLY A 333 -24.05 -7.78 -19.42
CA GLY A 333 -25.30 -7.34 -20.04
C GLY A 333 -26.30 -6.72 -19.07
N PRO A 334 -27.34 -6.03 -19.59
CA PRO A 334 -28.24 -5.23 -18.77
C PRO A 334 -29.06 -6.03 -17.75
N ASP A 335 -29.50 -7.23 -18.10
CA ASP A 335 -30.32 -8.06 -17.22
C ASP A 335 -29.52 -8.70 -16.06
N ALA A 336 -28.22 -8.90 -16.26
CA ALA A 336 -27.31 -9.46 -15.27
C ALA A 336 -26.64 -8.39 -14.38
N LEU A 337 -26.76 -7.11 -14.72
CA LEU A 337 -26.05 -6.03 -14.04
C LEU A 337 -26.32 -6.00 -12.53
N TYR A 338 -27.57 -6.03 -12.11
CA TYR A 338 -27.90 -5.95 -10.68
C TYR A 338 -27.53 -7.23 -9.91
N PRO A 339 -27.83 -8.45 -10.40
CA PRO A 339 -27.28 -9.68 -9.80
C PRO A 339 -25.77 -9.69 -9.74
N ALA A 340 -25.06 -9.23 -10.78
CA ALA A 340 -23.62 -9.18 -10.83
C ALA A 340 -23.04 -8.24 -9.75
N ILE A 341 -23.61 -7.06 -9.55
CA ILE A 341 -23.22 -6.15 -8.48
C ILE A 341 -23.45 -6.77 -7.09
N GLN A 342 -24.51 -7.57 -6.91
CA GLN A 342 -24.79 -8.25 -5.64
C GLN A 342 -23.86 -9.43 -5.37
N SER A 343 -23.47 -10.19 -6.40
CA SER A 343 -22.57 -11.35 -6.27
C SER A 343 -21.08 -10.97 -6.20
N GLY A 344 -20.75 -9.73 -6.51
CA GLY A 344 -19.38 -9.21 -6.37
C GLY A 344 -18.40 -9.89 -7.33
N SER A 345 -17.43 -10.62 -6.78
CA SER A 345 -16.32 -11.24 -7.52
C SER A 345 -16.73 -12.22 -8.64
N GLU A 346 -17.97 -12.69 -8.69
CA GLU A 346 -18.46 -13.50 -9.82
C GLU A 346 -18.50 -12.72 -11.14
N VAL A 347 -18.49 -11.39 -11.07
CA VAL A 347 -18.54 -10.50 -12.25
C VAL A 347 -17.20 -10.40 -12.98
N MET A 348 -16.10 -10.71 -12.28
CA MET A 348 -14.74 -10.47 -12.76
C MET A 348 -13.95 -11.75 -13.02
N GLN A 349 -14.63 -12.89 -13.08
CA GLN A 349 -14.05 -14.18 -13.44
C GLN A 349 -13.91 -14.37 -14.95
#